data_f533d9d68d63c92689136d2af0e1874c
#
_entry.id   f533d9d68d63c92689136d2af0e1874c
#
_cell.length_a   1.000
_cell.length_b   1.000
_cell.length_c   1.000
_cell.angle_alpha   90.00
_cell.angle_beta   90.00
_cell.angle_gamma   90.00
#
_symmetry.space_group_name_H-M   'P 1'
#
loop_
_entity.id
_entity.type
_entity.pdbx_description
1 polymer ?
#
loop_
_entity_poly.entity_id
_entity_poly.type
_entity_poly.pdbx_seq_one_letter_code
_entity_poly.pdbx_strand_id
1 'polypeptide(L)'
;KSLEQVQFCLAVPAPPVASPDRYTAYLLNSILGGGMSSRLFQSIREERGLAYSIYAELNPFRDTGSLAIYAGCSADNTRQVLDLTLAELTRLKREPVTDEELHRAKSQIKGNMVLGLETSGSRMSSLARQQMYWGRFFSLDEITTEIDSVTVPDIQRLANDLFHPESLALTLLGNLGPLKLTRADLAC
;
A
#
# COMPACT_ATOMS: atom_id res chain seq x y z
N LYS A 1 25.16 10.54 -9.20
CA LYS A 1 25.62 9.21 -8.79
C LYS A 1 25.16 8.23 -9.85
N SER A 2 26.08 7.42 -10.41
CA SER A 2 25.72 6.35 -11.34
C SER A 2 25.00 5.27 -10.52
N LEU A 3 23.73 5.04 -10.81
CA LEU A 3 22.94 3.95 -10.23
C LEU A 3 22.60 2.98 -11.36
N GLU A 4 22.70 1.68 -11.08
CA GLU A 4 22.35 0.63 -12.05
C GLU A 4 20.83 0.50 -12.24
N GLN A 5 20.06 0.89 -11.22
CA GLN A 5 18.61 0.86 -11.22
C GLN A 5 18.03 2.24 -10.98
N VAL A 6 16.85 2.46 -11.51
CA VAL A 6 15.98 3.59 -11.15
C VAL A 6 15.18 3.18 -9.91
N GLN A 7 15.29 4.00 -8.86
CA GLN A 7 14.43 3.91 -7.69
C GLN A 7 13.18 4.75 -7.95
N PHE A 8 12.05 4.10 -7.88
CA PHE A 8 10.72 4.67 -8.13
C PHE A 8 9.97 4.76 -6.79
N CYS A 9 9.35 5.89 -6.53
CA CYS A 9 8.42 6.08 -5.41
C CYS A 9 7.22 6.88 -5.88
N LEU A 10 6.04 6.26 -5.90
CA LEU A 10 4.75 6.89 -6.15
C LEU A 10 3.94 6.89 -4.86
N ALA A 11 3.50 8.06 -4.39
CA ALA A 11 2.82 8.17 -3.11
C ALA A 11 1.56 9.04 -3.19
N VAL A 12 0.61 8.74 -2.28
CA VAL A 12 -0.58 9.54 -2.01
C VAL A 12 -0.73 9.77 -0.51
N PRO A 13 -1.42 10.84 -0.06
CA PRO A 13 -1.89 10.95 1.31
C PRO A 13 -2.76 9.75 1.68
N ALA A 14 -2.71 9.34 2.94
CA ALA A 14 -3.50 8.23 3.47
C ALA A 14 -4.08 8.58 4.84
N PRO A 15 -5.05 7.79 5.34
CA PRO A 15 -5.66 8.03 6.63
C PRO A 15 -4.66 8.01 7.79
N PRO A 16 -4.84 8.86 8.82
CA PRO A 16 -4.04 8.81 10.04
C PRO A 16 -4.32 7.54 10.85
N VAL A 17 -3.45 7.25 11.82
CA VAL A 17 -3.48 6.01 12.61
C VAL A 17 -4.79 5.81 13.37
N ALA A 18 -5.44 6.88 13.83
CA ALA A 18 -6.71 6.83 14.57
C ALA A 18 -7.96 6.93 13.67
N SER A 19 -7.79 6.90 12.34
CA SER A 19 -8.92 6.93 11.41
C SER A 19 -9.82 5.70 11.57
N PRO A 20 -11.15 5.85 11.38
CA PRO A 20 -12.05 4.71 11.24
C PRO A 20 -11.71 3.84 10.03
N ASP A 21 -11.09 4.40 8.99
CA ASP A 21 -10.65 3.68 7.80
C ASP A 21 -9.29 2.97 7.95
N ARG A 22 -8.69 2.95 9.15
CA ARG A 22 -7.35 2.37 9.35
C ARG A 22 -7.21 0.94 8.83
N TYR A 23 -8.16 0.06 9.13
CA TYR A 23 -8.09 -1.34 8.69
C TYR A 23 -8.43 -1.50 7.22
N THR A 24 -9.33 -0.68 6.68
CA THR A 24 -9.57 -0.61 5.23
C THR A 24 -8.29 -0.20 4.49
N ALA A 25 -7.53 0.76 5.02
CA ALA A 25 -6.26 1.19 4.44
C ALA A 25 -5.17 0.11 4.52
N TYR A 26 -5.08 -0.64 5.63
CA TYR A 26 -4.16 -1.78 5.73
C TYR A 26 -4.51 -2.90 4.75
N LEU A 27 -5.80 -3.20 4.59
CA LEU A 27 -6.27 -4.22 3.65
C LEU A 27 -6.05 -3.79 2.20
N LEU A 28 -6.36 -2.53 1.85
CA LEU A 28 -6.07 -1.95 0.54
C LEU A 28 -4.56 -2.04 0.21
N ASN A 29 -3.70 -1.66 1.16
CA ASN A 29 -2.25 -1.77 1.01
C ASN A 29 -1.80 -3.23 0.79
N SER A 30 -2.36 -4.18 1.55
CA SER A 30 -2.04 -5.60 1.42
C SER A 30 -2.41 -6.15 0.04
N ILE A 31 -3.59 -5.80 -0.46
CA ILE A 31 -4.08 -6.21 -1.79
C ILE A 31 -3.24 -5.56 -2.90
N LEU A 32 -2.93 -4.28 -2.77
CA LEU A 32 -2.19 -3.52 -3.77
C LEU A 32 -0.73 -3.98 -3.89
N GLY A 33 0.02 -4.03 -2.78
CA GLY A 33 1.47 -4.28 -2.83
C GLY A 33 2.07 -4.86 -1.55
N GLY A 34 1.25 -5.46 -0.65
CA GLY A 34 1.69 -5.93 0.67
C GLY A 34 2.32 -7.32 0.70
N GLY A 35 2.63 -7.94 -0.44
CA GLY A 35 3.24 -9.27 -0.49
C GLY A 35 3.28 -9.88 -1.88
N MET A 36 3.78 -11.12 -1.98
CA MET A 36 3.97 -11.81 -3.26
C MET A 36 2.66 -12.08 -4.02
N SER A 37 1.53 -12.20 -3.35
CA SER A 37 0.21 -12.37 -3.96
C SER A 37 -0.52 -11.07 -4.26
N SER A 38 0.11 -9.93 -4.03
CA SER A 38 -0.47 -8.60 -4.29
C SER A 38 -0.51 -8.28 -5.78
N ARG A 39 -1.41 -7.38 -6.17
CA ARG A 39 -1.63 -7.03 -7.58
C ARG A 39 -0.38 -6.49 -8.26
N LEU A 40 0.33 -5.56 -7.64
CA LEU A 40 1.55 -4.98 -8.19
C LEU A 40 2.66 -6.02 -8.35
N PHE A 41 2.84 -6.89 -7.34
CA PHE A 41 3.86 -7.91 -7.40
C PHE A 41 3.59 -8.90 -8.54
N GLN A 42 2.35 -9.37 -8.66
CA GLN A 42 1.95 -10.32 -9.71
C GLN A 42 2.07 -9.67 -11.09
N SER A 43 1.45 -8.51 -11.30
CA SER A 43 1.36 -7.90 -12.63
C SER A 43 2.70 -7.37 -13.17
N ILE A 44 3.58 -6.87 -12.29
CA ILE A 44 4.81 -6.17 -12.71
C ILE A 44 6.04 -7.05 -12.57
N ARG A 45 6.15 -7.79 -11.46
CA ARG A 45 7.34 -8.60 -11.19
C ARG A 45 7.20 -10.03 -11.71
N GLU A 46 6.15 -10.76 -11.34
CA GLU A 46 6.01 -12.17 -11.70
C GLU A 46 5.66 -12.39 -13.17
N GLU A 47 4.63 -11.71 -13.65
CA GLU A 47 4.16 -11.93 -15.03
C GLU A 47 5.06 -11.28 -16.08
N ARG A 48 5.69 -10.14 -15.77
CA ARG A 48 6.41 -9.33 -16.76
C ARG A 48 7.90 -9.15 -16.49
N GLY A 49 8.37 -9.43 -15.27
CA GLY A 49 9.79 -9.30 -14.93
C GLY A 49 10.34 -7.86 -15.02
N LEU A 50 9.48 -6.83 -14.91
CA LEU A 50 9.87 -5.45 -15.19
C LEU A 50 10.58 -4.78 -14.00
N ALA A 51 10.37 -5.27 -12.79
CA ALA A 51 10.99 -4.74 -11.59
C ALA A 51 11.63 -5.85 -10.77
N TYR A 52 12.80 -5.58 -10.20
CA TYR A 52 13.45 -6.49 -9.25
C TYR A 52 12.70 -6.55 -7.92
N SER A 53 12.26 -5.39 -7.46
CA SER A 53 11.41 -5.25 -6.27
C SER A 53 10.26 -4.31 -6.57
N ILE A 54 9.07 -4.64 -6.08
CA ILE A 54 7.92 -3.75 -6.06
C ILE A 54 7.05 -4.10 -4.86
N TYR A 55 6.64 -3.08 -4.11
CA TYR A 55 5.78 -3.22 -2.94
C TYR A 55 5.09 -1.90 -2.61
N ALA A 56 4.02 -1.98 -1.83
CA ALA A 56 3.35 -0.82 -1.27
C ALA A 56 3.50 -0.80 0.26
N GLU A 57 3.64 0.38 0.81
CA GLU A 57 3.81 0.62 2.24
C GLU A 57 2.84 1.70 2.72
N LEU A 58 2.07 1.38 3.75
CA LEU A 58 1.21 2.33 4.44
C LEU A 58 1.91 2.85 5.69
N ASN A 59 2.13 4.16 5.75
CA ASN A 59 2.77 4.85 6.87
C ASN A 59 1.75 5.79 7.54
N PRO A 60 0.96 5.32 8.52
CA PRO A 60 0.04 6.17 9.26
C PRO A 60 0.77 6.89 10.40
N PHE A 61 0.54 8.19 10.51
CA PHE A 61 1.00 9.04 11.60
C PHE A 61 -0.20 9.52 12.44
N ARG A 62 0.04 10.37 13.44
CA ARG A 62 -0.99 10.82 14.38
C ARG A 62 -2.09 11.62 13.69
N ASP A 63 -1.73 12.52 12.80
CA ASP A 63 -2.58 13.52 12.15
C ASP A 63 -2.65 13.38 10.63
N THR A 64 -1.84 12.49 10.04
CA THR A 64 -1.77 12.25 8.60
C THR A 64 -1.32 10.82 8.32
N GLY A 65 -1.19 10.45 7.06
CA GLY A 65 -0.60 9.21 6.60
C GLY A 65 -0.14 9.31 5.16
N SER A 66 0.63 8.31 4.72
CA SER A 66 0.99 8.15 3.31
C SER A 66 0.89 6.68 2.91
N LEU A 67 0.41 6.43 1.70
CA LEU A 67 0.51 5.16 1.01
C LEU A 67 1.51 5.35 -0.13
N ALA A 68 2.64 4.66 -0.06
CA ALA A 68 3.73 4.78 -1.02
C ALA A 68 3.99 3.44 -1.71
N ILE A 69 4.18 3.48 -3.02
CA ILE A 69 4.57 2.36 -3.86
C ILE A 69 6.03 2.55 -4.25
N TYR A 70 6.85 1.58 -3.92
CA TYR A 70 8.27 1.56 -4.24
C TYR A 70 8.56 0.50 -5.28
N ALA A 71 9.43 0.83 -6.25
CA ALA A 71 9.95 -0.15 -7.19
C ALA A 71 11.43 0.12 -7.53
N GLY A 72 12.18 -0.96 -7.76
CA GLY A 72 13.53 -0.92 -8.35
C GLY A 72 13.49 -1.55 -9.73
N CYS A 73 13.74 -0.78 -10.78
CA CYS A 73 13.68 -1.25 -12.18
C CYS A 73 14.80 -0.68 -13.04
N SER A 74 14.97 -1.21 -14.24
CA SER A 74 15.88 -0.62 -15.23
C SER A 74 15.32 0.71 -15.76
N ALA A 75 16.20 1.55 -16.31
CA ALA A 75 15.80 2.80 -16.95
C ALA A 75 14.76 2.57 -18.05
N ASP A 76 14.96 1.55 -18.87
CA ASP A 76 14.08 1.21 -20.01
C ASP A 76 12.68 0.77 -19.57
N ASN A 77 12.57 0.13 -18.40
CA ASN A 77 11.30 -0.36 -17.88
C ASN A 77 10.53 0.69 -17.04
N THR A 78 11.18 1.82 -16.67
CA THR A 78 10.60 2.79 -15.73
C THR A 78 9.24 3.33 -16.20
N ARG A 79 9.08 3.63 -17.47
CA ARG A 79 7.80 4.09 -18.03
C ARG A 79 6.72 3.03 -17.90
N GLN A 80 7.03 1.80 -18.28
CA GLN A 80 6.06 0.70 -18.23
C GLN A 80 5.67 0.33 -16.78
N VAL A 81 6.61 0.39 -15.84
CA VAL A 81 6.32 0.21 -14.41
C VAL A 81 5.35 1.28 -13.91
N LEU A 82 5.54 2.54 -14.30
CA LEU A 82 4.61 3.62 -13.97
C LEU A 82 3.21 3.37 -14.55
N ASP A 83 3.12 3.08 -15.85
CA ASP A 83 1.84 2.88 -16.54
C ASP A 83 1.05 1.72 -15.93
N LEU A 84 1.71 0.59 -15.63
CA LEU A 84 1.08 -0.56 -14.98
C LEU A 84 0.67 -0.26 -13.54
N THR A 85 1.48 0.49 -12.80
CA THR A 85 1.13 0.92 -11.44
C THR A 85 -0.14 1.77 -11.46
N LEU A 86 -0.22 2.78 -12.33
CA LEU A 86 -1.41 3.63 -12.49
C LEU A 86 -2.64 2.83 -12.96
N ALA A 87 -2.42 1.84 -13.84
CA ALA A 87 -3.50 0.94 -14.27
C ALA A 87 -4.07 0.13 -13.10
N GLU A 88 -3.23 -0.39 -12.19
CA GLU A 88 -3.71 -1.11 -11.00
C GLU A 88 -4.45 -0.18 -10.02
N LEU A 89 -4.00 1.08 -9.84
CA LEU A 89 -4.75 2.07 -9.05
C LEU A 89 -6.13 2.34 -9.67
N THR A 90 -6.18 2.51 -11.00
CA THR A 90 -7.44 2.70 -11.74
C THR A 90 -8.37 1.49 -11.59
N ARG A 91 -7.83 0.27 -11.66
CA ARG A 91 -8.60 -0.96 -11.48
C ARG A 91 -9.22 -1.04 -10.08
N LEU A 92 -8.46 -0.71 -9.03
CA LEU A 92 -8.98 -0.68 -7.65
C LEU A 92 -10.12 0.32 -7.46
N LYS A 93 -10.16 1.40 -8.23
CA LYS A 93 -11.26 2.37 -8.22
C LYS A 93 -12.50 1.85 -8.95
N ARG A 94 -12.31 1.19 -10.10
CA ARG A 94 -13.41 0.84 -11.02
C ARG A 94 -13.96 -0.56 -10.81
N GLU A 95 -13.10 -1.50 -10.46
CA GLU A 95 -13.43 -2.92 -10.32
C GLU A 95 -13.38 -3.31 -8.84
N PRO A 96 -14.45 -3.87 -8.30
CA PRO A 96 -14.43 -4.41 -6.94
C PRO A 96 -13.31 -5.45 -6.80
N VAL A 97 -12.65 -5.48 -5.65
CA VAL A 97 -11.77 -6.59 -5.28
C VAL A 97 -12.60 -7.87 -5.12
N THR A 98 -12.02 -9.02 -5.42
CA THR A 98 -12.75 -10.28 -5.22
C THR A 98 -12.86 -10.62 -3.74
N ASP A 99 -13.88 -11.40 -3.37
CA ASP A 99 -14.02 -11.90 -1.99
C ASP A 99 -12.81 -12.72 -1.56
N GLU A 100 -12.18 -13.44 -2.50
CA GLU A 100 -10.97 -14.20 -2.25
C GLU A 100 -9.76 -13.30 -1.95
N GLU A 101 -9.56 -12.21 -2.71
CA GLU A 101 -8.51 -11.23 -2.43
C GLU A 101 -8.68 -10.60 -1.04
N LEU A 102 -9.91 -10.18 -0.71
CA LEU A 102 -10.22 -9.60 0.59
C LEU A 102 -10.01 -10.60 1.72
N HIS A 103 -10.50 -11.83 1.58
CA HIS A 103 -10.32 -12.88 2.57
C HIS A 103 -8.84 -13.21 2.82
N ARG A 104 -8.04 -13.31 1.77
CA ARG A 104 -6.59 -13.53 1.83
C ARG A 104 -5.88 -12.40 2.56
N ALA A 105 -6.21 -11.15 2.21
CA ALA A 105 -5.64 -9.98 2.87
C ALA A 105 -5.99 -9.91 4.37
N LYS A 106 -7.25 -10.21 4.75
CA LYS A 106 -7.68 -10.29 6.15
C LYS A 106 -6.89 -11.37 6.91
N SER A 107 -6.77 -12.56 6.35
CA SER A 107 -6.04 -13.66 6.95
C SER A 107 -4.56 -13.33 7.13
N GLN A 108 -3.93 -12.71 6.13
CA GLN A 108 -2.53 -12.28 6.19
C GLN A 108 -2.30 -11.24 7.29
N ILE A 109 -3.14 -10.20 7.37
CA ILE A 109 -2.99 -9.14 8.37
C ILE A 109 -3.18 -9.70 9.78
N LYS A 110 -4.23 -10.51 10.00
CA LYS A 110 -4.47 -11.14 11.30
C LYS A 110 -3.31 -12.05 11.71
N GLY A 111 -2.80 -12.86 10.81
CA GLY A 111 -1.63 -13.71 11.04
C GLY A 111 -0.38 -12.91 11.43
N ASN A 112 -0.06 -11.87 10.66
CA ASN A 112 1.09 -11.00 10.91
C ASN A 112 0.97 -10.28 12.26
N MET A 113 -0.24 -9.87 12.66
CA MET A 113 -0.48 -9.24 13.96
C MET A 113 -0.20 -10.20 15.11
N VAL A 114 -0.70 -11.43 15.04
CA VAL A 114 -0.47 -12.45 16.09
C VAL A 114 1.02 -12.74 16.22
N LEU A 115 1.70 -13.03 15.10
CA LEU A 115 3.14 -13.26 15.08
C LEU A 115 3.94 -12.04 15.55
N GLY A 116 3.51 -10.84 15.18
CA GLY A 116 4.15 -9.59 15.60
C GLY A 116 4.06 -9.31 17.10
N LEU A 117 3.17 -9.98 17.84
CA LEU A 117 2.99 -9.84 19.29
C LEU A 117 3.62 -10.97 20.12
N GLU A 118 4.39 -11.85 19.51
CA GLU A 118 5.00 -12.99 20.23
C GLU A 118 6.03 -12.55 21.25
N THR A 119 6.82 -11.49 20.95
CA THR A 119 7.88 -11.03 21.88
C THR A 119 7.35 -10.02 22.88
N SER A 120 7.95 -10.03 24.10
CA SER A 120 7.62 -9.03 25.15
C SER A 120 7.89 -7.60 24.67
N GLY A 121 8.98 -7.37 23.90
CA GLY A 121 9.31 -6.06 23.35
C GLY A 121 8.27 -5.55 22.37
N SER A 122 7.78 -6.42 21.48
CA SER A 122 6.71 -6.08 20.53
C SER A 122 5.39 -5.77 21.24
N ARG A 123 5.03 -6.57 22.26
CA ARG A 123 3.85 -6.32 23.09
C ARG A 123 3.94 -4.99 23.80
N MET A 124 5.07 -4.71 24.46
CA MET A 124 5.32 -3.43 25.12
C MET A 124 5.17 -2.25 24.16
N SER A 125 5.81 -2.32 22.98
CA SER A 125 5.74 -1.26 21.96
C SER A 125 4.32 -1.09 21.41
N SER A 126 3.57 -2.19 21.25
CA SER A 126 2.17 -2.15 20.81
C SER A 126 1.29 -1.45 21.85
N LEU A 127 1.40 -1.81 23.14
CA LEU A 127 0.65 -1.19 24.22
C LEU A 127 0.97 0.30 24.36
N ALA A 128 2.26 0.67 24.28
CA ALA A 128 2.67 2.07 24.33
C ALA A 128 2.05 2.87 23.17
N ARG A 129 2.09 2.36 21.93
CA ARG A 129 1.44 3.02 20.79
C ARG A 129 -0.07 3.15 20.96
N GLN A 130 -0.75 2.10 21.44
CA GLN A 130 -2.19 2.15 21.69
C GLN A 130 -2.54 3.23 22.71
N GLN A 131 -1.80 3.30 23.83
CA GLN A 131 -1.98 4.35 24.82
C GLN A 131 -1.73 5.74 24.24
N MET A 132 -0.67 5.92 23.43
CA MET A 132 -0.32 7.23 22.85
C MET A 132 -1.34 7.73 21.82
N TYR A 133 -1.91 6.84 21.00
CA TYR A 133 -2.79 7.23 19.91
C TYR A 133 -4.26 7.24 20.28
N TRP A 134 -4.70 6.33 21.17
CA TRP A 134 -6.12 6.15 21.50
C TRP A 134 -6.45 6.33 22.99
N GLY A 135 -5.45 6.39 23.87
CA GLY A 135 -5.66 6.47 25.33
C GLY A 135 -6.27 5.20 25.91
N ARG A 136 -6.35 4.11 25.16
CA ARG A 136 -6.87 2.80 25.59
C ARG A 136 -6.19 1.64 24.91
N PHE A 137 -6.39 0.45 25.44
CA PHE A 137 -5.95 -0.81 24.85
C PHE A 137 -7.09 -1.48 24.11
N PHE A 138 -6.72 -2.17 23.03
CA PHE A 138 -7.61 -2.99 22.23
C PHE A 138 -7.24 -4.46 22.44
N SER A 139 -8.24 -5.31 22.65
CA SER A 139 -8.03 -6.76 22.64
C SER A 139 -7.79 -7.25 21.20
N LEU A 140 -7.18 -8.44 21.07
CA LEU A 140 -7.05 -9.06 19.74
C LEU A 140 -8.41 -9.35 19.11
N ASP A 141 -9.42 -9.70 19.93
CA ASP A 141 -10.77 -9.97 19.44
C ASP A 141 -11.44 -8.71 18.90
N GLU A 142 -11.28 -7.55 19.56
CA GLU A 142 -11.76 -6.27 19.03
C GLU A 142 -11.11 -5.96 17.69
N ILE A 143 -9.80 -6.09 17.59
CA ILE A 143 -9.05 -5.80 16.37
C ILE A 143 -9.45 -6.75 15.23
N THR A 144 -9.56 -8.05 15.52
CA THR A 144 -9.95 -9.03 14.49
C THR A 144 -11.39 -8.81 14.02
N THR A 145 -12.28 -8.43 14.92
CA THR A 145 -13.67 -8.08 14.59
C THR A 145 -13.73 -6.86 13.66
N GLU A 146 -12.95 -5.81 13.95
CA GLU A 146 -12.88 -4.63 13.09
C GLU A 146 -12.28 -4.95 11.70
N ILE A 147 -11.25 -5.81 11.63
CA ILE A 147 -10.70 -6.27 10.35
C ILE A 147 -11.76 -7.08 9.57
N ASP A 148 -12.48 -7.96 10.25
CA ASP A 148 -13.49 -8.81 9.62
C ASP A 148 -14.72 -8.02 9.15
N SER A 149 -15.01 -6.89 9.76
CA SER A 149 -16.13 -6.02 9.36
C SER A 149 -15.90 -5.27 8.06
N VAL A 150 -14.65 -5.11 7.59
CA VAL A 150 -14.36 -4.43 6.33
C VAL A 150 -14.92 -5.19 5.15
N THR A 151 -15.60 -4.49 4.25
CA THR A 151 -16.27 -5.04 3.09
C THR A 151 -15.56 -4.67 1.77
N VAL A 152 -15.93 -5.36 0.69
CA VAL A 152 -15.44 -5.02 -0.67
C VAL A 152 -15.79 -3.57 -1.06
N PRO A 153 -17.02 -3.07 -0.81
CA PRO A 153 -17.34 -1.66 -1.04
C PRO A 153 -16.47 -0.67 -0.25
N ASP A 154 -16.05 -1.01 0.98
CA ASP A 154 -15.17 -0.13 1.76
C ASP A 154 -13.81 0.03 1.10
N ILE A 155 -13.23 -1.06 0.58
CA ILE A 155 -11.97 -1.01 -0.17
C ILE A 155 -12.10 -0.13 -1.41
N GLN A 156 -13.18 -0.32 -2.19
CA GLN A 156 -13.40 0.46 -3.41
C GLN A 156 -13.66 1.94 -3.11
N ARG A 157 -14.43 2.25 -2.08
CA ARG A 157 -14.65 3.62 -1.61
C ARG A 157 -13.32 4.29 -1.26
N LEU A 158 -12.52 3.64 -0.40
CA LEU A 158 -11.23 4.20 0.01
C LEU A 158 -10.27 4.36 -1.17
N ALA A 159 -10.23 3.42 -2.11
CA ALA A 159 -9.42 3.55 -3.33
C ALA A 159 -9.84 4.80 -4.15
N ASN A 160 -11.14 5.06 -4.26
CA ASN A 160 -11.65 6.28 -4.90
C ASN A 160 -11.27 7.55 -4.13
N ASP A 161 -11.32 7.51 -2.79
CA ASP A 161 -10.98 8.66 -1.95
C ASP A 161 -9.47 9.00 -1.97
N LEU A 162 -8.58 8.01 -2.20
CA LEU A 162 -7.13 8.22 -2.15
C LEU A 162 -6.51 8.48 -3.53
N PHE A 163 -6.93 7.72 -4.56
CA PHE A 163 -6.24 7.71 -5.84
C PHE A 163 -6.76 8.77 -6.80
N HIS A 164 -6.44 10.03 -6.50
CA HIS A 164 -6.71 11.16 -7.37
C HIS A 164 -5.44 11.66 -8.05
N PRO A 165 -5.49 12.01 -9.34
CA PRO A 165 -4.30 12.54 -10.05
C PRO A 165 -3.64 13.70 -9.32
N GLU A 166 -4.43 14.56 -8.65
CA GLU A 166 -3.96 15.74 -7.94
C GLU A 166 -3.15 15.41 -6.67
N SER A 167 -3.43 14.26 -6.04
CA SER A 167 -2.76 13.83 -4.81
C SER A 167 -1.54 12.93 -5.05
N LEU A 168 -1.36 12.41 -6.27
CA LEU A 168 -0.22 11.58 -6.62
C LEU A 168 1.08 12.40 -6.63
N ALA A 169 2.10 11.90 -5.96
CA ALA A 169 3.47 12.43 -6.01
C ALA A 169 4.41 11.33 -6.50
N LEU A 170 5.19 11.60 -7.55
CA LEU A 170 6.17 10.68 -8.11
C LEU A 170 7.58 11.22 -7.91
N THR A 171 8.46 10.39 -7.38
CA THR A 171 9.91 10.64 -7.30
C THR A 171 10.65 9.50 -7.99
N LEU A 172 11.57 9.86 -8.88
CA LEU A 172 12.47 8.92 -9.56
C LEU A 172 13.92 9.31 -9.25
N LEU A 173 14.72 8.33 -8.87
CA LEU A 173 16.15 8.51 -8.61
C LEU A 173 16.96 7.48 -9.39
N GLY A 174 17.76 7.95 -10.32
CA GLY A 174 18.61 7.09 -11.17
C GLY A 174 18.97 7.73 -12.49
N ASN A 175 19.51 6.94 -13.39
CA ASN A 175 19.71 7.37 -14.79
C ASN A 175 18.41 7.14 -15.56
N LEU A 176 17.69 8.21 -15.83
CA LEU A 176 16.39 8.15 -16.50
C LEU A 176 16.51 8.16 -18.06
N GLY A 177 17.72 8.33 -18.58
CA GLY A 177 17.91 8.42 -20.03
C GLY A 177 17.04 9.51 -20.67
N PRO A 178 16.32 9.20 -21.76
CA PRO A 178 15.46 10.15 -22.45
C PRO A 178 14.08 10.32 -21.81
N LEU A 179 13.77 9.60 -20.71
CA LEU A 179 12.46 9.63 -20.07
C LEU A 179 12.11 11.03 -19.58
N LYS A 180 11.01 11.57 -20.08
CA LYS A 180 10.42 12.81 -19.60
C LYS A 180 8.99 12.52 -19.14
N LEU A 181 8.68 12.91 -17.92
CA LEU A 181 7.36 12.77 -17.34
C LEU A 181 6.82 14.14 -16.97
N THR A 182 5.53 14.29 -17.13
CA THR A 182 4.76 15.49 -16.77
C THR A 182 3.64 15.11 -15.80
N ARG A 183 2.96 16.08 -15.25
CA ARG A 183 1.80 15.85 -14.39
C ARG A 183 0.69 15.06 -15.10
N ALA A 184 0.52 15.27 -16.41
CA ALA A 184 -0.48 14.56 -17.21
C ALA A 184 -0.23 13.04 -17.29
N ASP A 185 1.01 12.60 -17.08
CA ASP A 185 1.36 11.18 -17.07
C ASP A 185 0.93 10.46 -15.78
N LEU A 186 0.43 11.17 -14.76
CA LEU A 186 -0.03 10.63 -13.49
C LEU A 186 -1.56 10.47 -13.42
N ALA A 187 -2.24 10.32 -14.54
CA ALA A 187 -3.69 10.09 -14.57
C ALA A 187 -4.05 8.66 -14.14
N CYS A 188 -4.94 8.50 -13.14
CA CYS A 188 -5.47 7.21 -12.68
C CYS A 188 -6.97 7.29 -12.32
#